data_0b481bb1e9fc0c6bd4d8c5ed8cba4d74
#
_entry.id   0b481bb1e9fc0c6bd4d8c5ed8cba4d74
#
_cell.length_a   1.000
_cell.length_b   1.000
_cell.length_c   1.000
_cell.angle_alpha   90.00
_cell.angle_beta   90.00
_cell.angle_gamma   90.00
#
_symmetry.space_group_name_H-M   'P 1'
#
loop_
_entity.id
_entity.type
_entity.pdbx_description
1 polymer ?
#
loop_
_entity_poly.entity_id
_entity_poly.type
_entity_poly.pdbx_seq_one_letter_code
_entity_poly.pdbx_strand_id
1 'polypeptide(L)'
;MSKKNRKRRSVIAVILLIAFLITGCEDKSVKTDHIIRIGVVTYTQDDPFINAMTDKLKENFKEMESEDFKIIVSVKNGDDNQQDQNEIVEEMIDAGCDVLCVNLVDRTAPSRIIRMAKQEDIPVLFFNREPVREDLMQWEKLYYRQIEFGQEMKGFLLQIYMMTGILCMYEKC
;
A
#
# COMPACT_ATOMS: atom_id res chain seq x y z
N MET A 1 70.51 -7.29 17.02
CA MET A 1 69.06 -7.61 16.85
C MET A 1 68.91 -8.36 15.51
N SER A 2 68.52 -9.66 15.59
CA SER A 2 68.58 -10.59 14.42
C SER A 2 67.55 -10.24 13.38
N LYS A 3 67.91 -10.25 12.09
CA LYS A 3 67.05 -10.07 10.90
C LYS A 3 65.75 -10.91 10.94
N LYS A 4 65.78 -12.06 11.65
CA LYS A 4 64.67 -12.97 11.84
C LYS A 4 63.52 -12.37 12.71
N ASN A 5 63.88 -11.58 13.74
CA ASN A 5 62.87 -10.93 14.60
C ASN A 5 62.20 -9.71 13.95
N ARG A 6 62.87 -9.05 13.01
CA ARG A 6 62.34 -7.92 12.25
C ARG A 6 61.29 -8.38 11.24
N LYS A 7 61.54 -9.49 10.51
CA LYS A 7 60.53 -10.12 9.62
C LYS A 7 59.30 -10.61 10.37
N ARG A 8 59.48 -11.21 11.56
CA ARG A 8 58.36 -11.69 12.38
C ARG A 8 57.47 -10.56 12.88
N ARG A 9 58.07 -9.41 13.26
CA ARG A 9 57.32 -8.21 13.68
C ARG A 9 56.56 -7.57 12.51
N SER A 10 57.14 -7.54 11.30
CA SER A 10 56.44 -7.06 10.11
C SER A 10 55.26 -7.93 9.71
N VAL A 11 55.37 -9.27 9.80
CA VAL A 11 54.28 -10.20 9.49
C VAL A 11 53.14 -10.06 10.51
N ILE A 12 53.43 -9.90 11.79
CA ILE A 12 52.42 -9.69 12.84
C ILE A 12 51.74 -8.35 12.63
N ALA A 13 52.46 -7.29 12.27
CA ALA A 13 51.85 -5.98 11.99
C ALA A 13 50.91 -6.01 10.77
N VAL A 14 51.25 -6.75 9.71
CA VAL A 14 50.37 -6.94 8.55
C VAL A 14 49.14 -7.76 8.87
N ILE A 15 49.25 -8.82 9.69
CA ILE A 15 48.10 -9.63 10.13
C ILE A 15 47.18 -8.80 11.01
N LEU A 16 47.68 -7.95 11.90
CA LEU A 16 46.89 -7.04 12.75
C LEU A 16 46.20 -5.94 11.90
N LEU A 17 46.83 -5.47 10.85
CA LEU A 17 46.28 -4.49 9.91
C LEU A 17 45.12 -5.10 9.09
N ILE A 18 45.30 -6.35 8.64
CA ILE A 18 44.22 -7.08 7.92
C ILE A 18 43.08 -7.43 8.84
N ALA A 19 43.32 -7.80 10.12
CA ALA A 19 42.27 -8.06 11.09
C ALA A 19 41.45 -6.80 11.39
N PHE A 20 42.03 -5.59 11.32
CA PHE A 20 41.33 -4.32 11.52
C PHE A 20 40.44 -3.93 10.32
N LEU A 21 40.69 -4.48 9.15
CA LEU A 21 39.86 -4.24 7.95
C LEU A 21 38.62 -5.14 7.83
N ILE A 22 38.51 -6.18 8.68
CA ILE A 22 37.38 -7.14 8.64
C ILE A 22 36.31 -6.80 9.71
N THR A 23 36.57 -5.87 10.62
CA THR A 23 35.58 -5.44 11.64
C THR A 23 34.86 -4.17 11.23
N GLY A 24 34.28 -4.15 10.04
CA GLY A 24 33.62 -2.96 9.50
C GLY A 24 32.45 -3.23 8.58
N CYS A 25 31.68 -4.31 8.81
CA CYS A 25 30.33 -4.43 8.30
C CYS A 25 29.42 -4.78 9.48
N GLU A 26 29.04 -3.77 10.25
CA GLU A 26 27.70 -3.79 10.84
C GLU A 26 26.75 -3.68 9.65
N ASP A 27 26.16 -4.81 9.25
CA ASP A 27 24.92 -4.81 8.50
C ASP A 27 23.89 -4.10 9.38
N LYS A 28 23.80 -2.77 9.23
CA LYS A 28 22.56 -2.08 9.47
C LYS A 28 21.62 -2.70 8.48
N SER A 29 20.83 -3.68 8.92
CA SER A 29 19.63 -4.08 8.20
C SER A 29 18.91 -2.78 7.86
N VAL A 30 18.94 -2.38 6.60
CA VAL A 30 18.09 -1.34 6.08
C VAL A 30 16.71 -1.91 6.33
N LYS A 31 16.03 -1.47 7.40
CA LYS A 31 14.61 -1.74 7.58
C LYS A 31 13.96 -1.20 6.32
N THR A 32 13.58 -2.07 5.43
CA THR A 32 12.82 -1.69 4.25
C THR A 32 11.44 -1.37 4.79
N ASP A 33 11.17 -0.08 5.02
CA ASP A 33 9.83 0.38 5.36
C ASP A 33 8.91 -0.10 4.25
N HIS A 34 8.08 -1.10 4.51
CA HIS A 34 7.05 -1.51 3.58
C HIS A 34 6.04 -0.38 3.50
N ILE A 35 5.99 0.28 2.37
CA ILE A 35 5.03 1.36 2.11
C ILE A 35 3.88 0.76 1.30
N ILE A 36 2.67 0.87 1.84
CA ILE A 36 1.44 0.47 1.17
C ILE A 36 0.70 1.72 0.74
N ARG A 37 0.41 1.83 -0.55
CA ARG A 37 -0.27 2.96 -1.16
C ARG A 37 -1.70 2.59 -1.50
N ILE A 38 -2.65 3.26 -0.87
CA ILE A 38 -4.08 3.05 -1.07
C ILE A 38 -4.64 4.26 -1.82
N GLY A 39 -5.12 4.02 -3.04
CA GLY A 39 -5.85 5.02 -3.82
C GLY A 39 -7.33 4.98 -3.48
N VAL A 40 -7.91 6.08 -3.02
CA VAL A 40 -9.35 6.22 -2.77
C VAL A 40 -9.93 7.23 -3.74
N VAL A 41 -10.89 6.80 -4.56
CA VAL A 41 -11.58 7.69 -5.51
C VAL A 41 -13.05 7.76 -5.15
N THR A 42 -13.51 8.95 -4.77
CA THR A 42 -14.91 9.23 -4.44
C THR A 42 -15.67 9.69 -5.67
N TYR A 43 -17.01 9.58 -5.64
CA TYR A 43 -17.84 10.05 -6.74
C TYR A 43 -18.00 11.57 -6.74
N THR A 44 -18.05 12.20 -5.55
CA THR A 44 -18.16 13.65 -5.35
C THR A 44 -17.47 14.08 -4.06
N GLN A 45 -17.11 15.35 -3.96
CA GLN A 45 -16.63 15.97 -2.70
C GLN A 45 -17.77 16.58 -1.88
N ASP A 46 -18.98 16.67 -2.45
CA ASP A 46 -20.10 17.38 -1.83
C ASP A 46 -20.93 16.47 -0.91
N ASP A 47 -20.57 15.17 -0.79
CA ASP A 47 -21.23 14.24 0.12
C ASP A 47 -20.55 14.22 1.50
N PRO A 48 -21.17 14.81 2.55
CA PRO A 48 -20.62 14.83 3.90
C PRO A 48 -20.38 13.43 4.50
N PHE A 49 -21.18 12.43 4.11
CA PHE A 49 -21.01 11.06 4.57
C PHE A 49 -19.72 10.45 4.01
N ILE A 50 -19.50 10.63 2.70
CA ILE A 50 -18.28 10.12 2.04
C ILE A 50 -17.04 10.83 2.58
N ASN A 51 -17.11 12.15 2.82
CA ASN A 51 -16.01 12.92 3.41
C ASN A 51 -15.68 12.42 4.82
N ALA A 52 -16.68 12.28 5.69
CA ALA A 52 -16.48 11.77 7.05
C ALA A 52 -15.91 10.34 7.04
N MET A 53 -16.34 9.51 6.12
CA MET A 53 -15.84 8.15 5.95
C MET A 53 -14.37 8.14 5.50
N THR A 54 -14.00 8.93 4.50
CA THR A 54 -12.61 8.99 4.01
C THR A 54 -11.65 9.57 5.06
N ASP A 55 -12.11 10.53 5.86
CA ASP A 55 -11.30 11.07 6.96
C ASP A 55 -11.11 10.01 8.05
N LYS A 56 -12.17 9.28 8.41
CA LYS A 56 -12.06 8.18 9.38
C LYS A 56 -11.18 7.04 8.88
N LEU A 57 -11.21 6.78 7.57
CA LEU A 57 -10.32 5.80 6.94
C LEU A 57 -8.84 6.20 7.10
N LYS A 58 -8.50 7.46 6.82
CA LYS A 58 -7.14 8.00 7.02
C LYS A 58 -6.67 7.90 8.46
N GLU A 59 -7.53 8.28 9.42
CA GLU A 59 -7.24 8.17 10.85
C GLU A 59 -6.91 6.72 11.24
N ASN A 60 -7.80 5.78 10.88
CA ASN A 60 -7.61 4.37 11.23
C ASN A 60 -6.33 3.80 10.63
N PHE A 61 -6.00 4.10 9.36
CA PHE A 61 -4.76 3.64 8.77
C PHE A 61 -3.54 4.25 9.44
N LYS A 62 -3.63 5.50 9.87
CA LYS A 62 -2.54 6.15 10.61
C LYS A 62 -2.27 5.49 11.96
N GLU A 63 -3.32 5.08 12.68
CA GLU A 63 -3.21 4.36 13.96
C GLU A 63 -2.59 2.96 13.81
N MET A 64 -2.60 2.41 12.59
CA MET A 64 -2.16 1.07 12.29
C MET A 64 -0.71 1.01 11.79
N GLU A 65 -0.10 2.15 11.48
CA GLU A 65 1.31 2.22 11.10
C GLU A 65 2.21 1.69 12.23
N SER A 66 3.28 1.02 11.87
CA SER A 66 4.31 0.52 12.78
C SER A 66 5.70 0.99 12.33
N GLU A 67 6.73 0.57 13.07
CA GLU A 67 8.12 0.79 12.65
C GLU A 67 8.48 0.02 11.37
N ASP A 68 7.74 -1.05 11.06
CA ASP A 68 8.04 -1.96 9.95
C ASP A 68 7.26 -1.64 8.66
N PHE A 69 6.13 -0.91 8.75
CA PHE A 69 5.35 -0.52 7.59
C PHE A 69 4.63 0.82 7.76
N LYS A 70 4.39 1.49 6.64
CA LYS A 70 3.63 2.74 6.54
C LYS A 70 2.51 2.60 5.52
N ILE A 71 1.40 3.32 5.75
CA ILE A 71 0.25 3.34 4.87
C ILE A 71 0.04 4.76 4.36
N ILE A 72 0.11 4.92 3.04
CA ILE A 72 -0.16 6.20 2.38
C ILE A 72 -1.54 6.10 1.73
N VAL A 73 -2.47 6.93 2.19
CA VAL A 73 -3.82 7.03 1.63
C VAL A 73 -3.93 8.30 0.80
N SER A 74 -4.11 8.14 -0.50
CA SER A 74 -4.41 9.23 -1.43
C SER A 74 -5.91 9.25 -1.72
N VAL A 75 -6.59 10.36 -1.42
CA VAL A 75 -8.02 10.53 -1.72
C VAL A 75 -8.17 11.56 -2.82
N LYS A 76 -8.88 11.21 -3.89
CA LYS A 76 -9.26 12.10 -4.98
C LYS A 76 -10.76 12.00 -5.27
N ASN A 77 -11.29 13.05 -5.89
CA ASN A 77 -12.71 13.20 -6.18
C ASN A 77 -12.97 13.11 -7.68
N GLY A 78 -13.99 12.35 -8.08
CA GLY A 78 -14.41 12.15 -9.46
C GLY A 78 -15.33 13.24 -10.01
N ASP A 79 -15.67 14.28 -9.22
CA ASP A 79 -16.45 15.44 -9.61
C ASP A 79 -17.79 15.12 -10.32
N ASP A 80 -18.46 14.05 -9.86
CA ASP A 80 -19.71 13.55 -10.45
C ASP A 80 -19.59 13.22 -11.97
N ASN A 81 -18.37 13.04 -12.46
CA ASN A 81 -18.06 12.74 -13.84
C ASN A 81 -17.31 11.41 -13.99
N GLN A 82 -17.90 10.44 -14.67
CA GLN A 82 -17.30 9.11 -14.83
C GLN A 82 -16.00 9.15 -15.66
N GLN A 83 -15.87 10.08 -16.61
CA GLN A 83 -14.64 10.22 -17.40
C GLN A 83 -13.49 10.72 -16.53
N ASP A 84 -13.76 11.75 -15.71
CA ASP A 84 -12.77 12.32 -14.79
C ASP A 84 -12.38 11.27 -13.73
N GLN A 85 -13.36 10.50 -13.22
CA GLN A 85 -13.09 9.39 -12.31
C GLN A 85 -12.17 8.34 -12.94
N ASN A 86 -12.36 8.00 -14.20
CA ASN A 86 -11.51 7.04 -14.91
C ASN A 86 -10.07 7.58 -15.06
N GLU A 87 -9.89 8.86 -15.35
CA GLU A 87 -8.57 9.50 -15.48
C GLU A 87 -7.85 9.55 -14.14
N ILE A 88 -8.57 9.86 -13.06
CA ILE A 88 -8.04 9.83 -11.69
C ILE A 88 -7.57 8.42 -11.29
N VAL A 89 -8.33 7.39 -11.65
CA VAL A 89 -7.91 6.00 -11.39
C VAL A 89 -6.63 5.67 -12.15
N GLU A 90 -6.52 6.09 -13.41
CA GLU A 90 -5.30 5.91 -14.22
C GLU A 90 -4.10 6.60 -13.56
N GLU A 91 -4.25 7.85 -13.12
CA GLU A 91 -3.21 8.58 -12.39
C GLU A 91 -2.77 7.88 -11.08
N MET A 92 -3.71 7.28 -10.35
CA MET A 92 -3.39 6.53 -9.12
C MET A 92 -2.63 5.24 -9.41
N ILE A 93 -2.98 4.55 -10.48
CA ILE A 93 -2.27 3.37 -10.97
C ILE A 93 -0.83 3.75 -11.34
N ASP A 94 -0.67 4.81 -12.13
CA ASP A 94 0.64 5.33 -12.55
C ASP A 94 1.50 5.81 -11.37
N ALA A 95 0.86 6.30 -10.30
CA ALA A 95 1.53 6.67 -9.06
C ALA A 95 1.94 5.46 -8.19
N GLY A 96 1.63 4.23 -8.63
CA GLY A 96 2.01 2.98 -7.99
C GLY A 96 1.20 2.68 -6.75
N CYS A 97 -0.14 2.83 -6.80
CA CYS A 97 -0.99 2.35 -5.72
C CYS A 97 -1.03 0.81 -5.69
N ASP A 98 -1.08 0.25 -4.49
CA ASP A 98 -1.15 -1.20 -4.26
C ASP A 98 -2.60 -1.70 -4.19
N VAL A 99 -3.55 -0.81 -3.90
CA VAL A 99 -5.00 -1.07 -3.82
C VAL A 99 -5.77 0.16 -4.28
N LEU A 100 -6.86 -0.06 -4.99
CA LEU A 100 -7.85 0.95 -5.34
C LEU A 100 -9.13 0.75 -4.53
N CYS A 101 -9.63 1.82 -3.91
CA CYS A 101 -10.95 1.90 -3.28
C CYS A 101 -11.78 2.90 -4.07
N VAL A 102 -12.85 2.44 -4.72
CA VAL A 102 -13.62 3.28 -5.65
C VAL A 102 -15.08 3.35 -5.25
N ASN A 103 -15.56 4.57 -5.00
CA ASN A 103 -16.98 4.89 -4.93
C ASN A 103 -17.43 5.42 -6.28
N LEU A 104 -18.11 4.59 -7.06
CA LEU A 104 -18.42 4.86 -8.47
C LEU A 104 -19.30 6.10 -8.67
N VAL A 105 -18.99 6.89 -9.68
CA VAL A 105 -19.92 7.92 -10.21
C VAL A 105 -21.08 7.22 -10.89
N ASP A 106 -20.81 6.28 -11.80
CA ASP A 106 -21.82 5.48 -12.48
C ASP A 106 -21.62 4.00 -12.17
N ARG A 107 -22.59 3.38 -11.48
CA ARG A 107 -22.60 1.96 -11.13
C ARG A 107 -22.62 1.03 -12.33
N THR A 108 -23.06 1.53 -13.50
CA THR A 108 -23.20 0.76 -14.75
C THR A 108 -21.99 0.89 -15.67
N ALA A 109 -20.99 1.70 -15.31
CA ALA A 109 -19.83 1.99 -16.14
C ALA A 109 -18.45 1.72 -15.47
N PRO A 110 -18.28 0.64 -14.67
CA PRO A 110 -17.00 0.34 -14.01
C PRO A 110 -15.97 -0.29 -14.95
N SER A 111 -16.36 -0.70 -16.14
CA SER A 111 -15.56 -1.58 -17.03
C SER A 111 -14.18 -1.02 -17.38
N ARG A 112 -14.03 0.32 -17.51
CA ARG A 112 -12.71 0.93 -17.77
C ARG A 112 -11.80 0.82 -16.56
N ILE A 113 -12.32 1.11 -15.36
CA ILE A 113 -11.60 0.98 -14.09
C ILE A 113 -11.14 -0.47 -13.89
N ILE A 114 -12.06 -1.43 -14.05
CA ILE A 114 -11.77 -2.86 -13.91
C ILE A 114 -10.66 -3.29 -14.87
N ARG A 115 -10.73 -2.86 -16.13
CA ARG A 115 -9.72 -3.22 -17.14
C ARG A 115 -8.34 -2.67 -16.80
N MET A 116 -8.24 -1.39 -16.42
CA MET A 116 -6.97 -0.75 -16.05
C MET A 116 -6.34 -1.43 -14.84
N ALA A 117 -7.12 -1.61 -13.77
CA ALA A 117 -6.65 -2.27 -12.55
C ALA A 117 -6.22 -3.73 -12.81
N LYS A 118 -6.97 -4.47 -13.65
CA LYS A 118 -6.63 -5.85 -14.02
C LYS A 118 -5.34 -5.94 -14.83
N GLN A 119 -5.04 -4.98 -15.70
CA GLN A 119 -3.80 -4.94 -16.47
C GLN A 119 -2.56 -4.83 -15.59
N GLU A 120 -2.66 -4.06 -14.50
CA GLU A 120 -1.58 -3.82 -13.55
C GLU A 120 -1.68 -4.72 -12.30
N ASP A 121 -2.61 -5.67 -12.30
CA ASP A 121 -2.87 -6.63 -11.21
C ASP A 121 -3.23 -5.98 -9.86
N ILE A 122 -3.76 -4.76 -9.88
CA ILE A 122 -4.12 -3.96 -8.69
C ILE A 122 -5.55 -4.29 -8.25
N PRO A 123 -5.77 -4.87 -7.06
CA PRO A 123 -7.09 -5.20 -6.56
C PRO A 123 -7.97 -3.95 -6.36
N VAL A 124 -9.27 -4.08 -6.63
CA VAL A 124 -10.25 -3.00 -6.51
C VAL A 124 -11.33 -3.34 -5.49
N LEU A 125 -11.51 -2.46 -4.52
CA LEU A 125 -12.62 -2.48 -3.57
C LEU A 125 -13.62 -1.39 -3.96
N PHE A 126 -14.73 -1.76 -4.55
CA PHE A 126 -15.86 -0.86 -4.69
C PHE A 126 -16.58 -0.70 -3.36
N PHE A 127 -16.97 0.51 -3.02
CA PHE A 127 -17.65 0.77 -1.77
C PHE A 127 -18.84 1.71 -1.92
N ASN A 128 -19.82 1.59 -1.03
CA ASN A 128 -21.06 2.35 -0.98
C ASN A 128 -21.94 2.22 -2.24
N ARG A 129 -21.41 2.38 -3.43
CA ARG A 129 -22.12 2.22 -4.70
C ARG A 129 -21.68 0.92 -5.38
N GLU A 130 -22.52 -0.11 -5.29
CA GLU A 130 -22.27 -1.44 -5.84
C GLU A 130 -22.29 -1.40 -7.38
N PRO A 131 -21.26 -1.89 -8.09
CA PRO A 131 -21.33 -2.15 -9.53
C PRO A 131 -22.41 -3.18 -9.84
N VAL A 132 -22.79 -3.31 -11.11
CA VAL A 132 -23.64 -4.43 -11.52
C VAL A 132 -22.90 -5.76 -11.29
N ARG A 133 -23.66 -6.79 -10.93
CA ARG A 133 -23.10 -8.08 -10.49
C ARG A 133 -22.19 -8.73 -11.54
N GLU A 134 -22.55 -8.60 -12.78
CA GLU A 134 -21.82 -9.13 -13.92
C GLU A 134 -20.41 -8.54 -14.03
N ASP A 135 -20.25 -7.27 -13.65
CA ASP A 135 -18.94 -6.60 -13.63
C ASP A 135 -18.06 -7.12 -12.48
N LEU A 136 -18.63 -7.35 -11.30
CA LEU A 136 -17.89 -7.92 -10.16
C LEU A 136 -17.38 -9.34 -10.41
N MET A 137 -18.00 -10.09 -11.32
CA MET A 137 -17.61 -11.46 -11.65
C MET A 137 -16.51 -11.54 -12.70
N GLN A 138 -16.06 -10.43 -13.28
CA GLN A 138 -15.08 -10.41 -14.38
C GLN A 138 -13.64 -10.74 -13.91
N TRP A 139 -13.37 -10.60 -12.62
CA TRP A 139 -12.04 -10.82 -12.06
C TRP A 139 -12.09 -11.08 -10.55
N GLU A 140 -11.27 -12.02 -10.07
CA GLU A 140 -11.25 -12.47 -8.66
C GLU A 140 -10.74 -11.42 -7.67
N LYS A 141 -10.05 -10.36 -8.15
CA LYS A 141 -9.57 -9.25 -7.29
C LYS A 141 -10.52 -8.06 -7.29
N LEU A 142 -11.79 -8.25 -7.63
CA LEU A 142 -12.85 -7.27 -7.47
C LEU A 142 -13.67 -7.57 -6.23
N TYR A 143 -13.82 -6.57 -5.39
CA TYR A 143 -14.53 -6.66 -4.13
C TYR A 143 -15.57 -5.56 -4.05
N TYR A 144 -16.63 -5.80 -3.26
CA TYR A 144 -17.61 -4.77 -2.94
C TYR A 144 -17.92 -4.78 -1.44
N ARG A 145 -18.07 -3.59 -0.87
CA ARG A 145 -18.47 -3.41 0.52
C ARG A 145 -19.48 -2.27 0.66
N GLN A 146 -20.67 -2.57 1.18
CA GLN A 146 -21.57 -1.54 1.66
C GLN A 146 -20.99 -0.94 2.93
N ILE A 147 -21.05 0.39 3.05
CA ILE A 147 -20.57 1.11 4.24
C ILE A 147 -21.80 1.70 4.96
N GLU A 148 -21.95 1.35 6.24
CA GLU A 148 -22.98 1.90 7.12
C GLU A 148 -22.34 2.68 8.27
N PHE A 149 -23.05 3.69 8.78
CA PHE A 149 -22.53 4.53 9.85
C PHE A 149 -22.34 3.70 11.14
N GLY A 150 -21.08 3.60 11.60
CA GLY A 150 -20.74 3.15 12.96
C GLY A 150 -20.22 1.72 13.13
N GLN A 151 -20.50 0.76 12.25
CA GLN A 151 -20.06 -0.64 12.43
C GLN A 151 -19.13 -1.18 11.34
N GLU A 152 -19.14 -0.62 10.15
CA GLU A 152 -18.59 -1.26 8.96
C GLU A 152 -17.12 -0.89 8.65
N MET A 153 -16.54 0.12 9.31
CA MET A 153 -15.17 0.51 9.04
C MET A 153 -14.17 -0.63 9.31
N LYS A 154 -14.41 -1.44 10.34
CA LYS A 154 -13.57 -2.62 10.65
C LYS A 154 -13.60 -3.66 9.51
N GLY A 155 -14.79 -3.92 8.95
CA GLY A 155 -14.92 -4.84 7.83
C GLY A 155 -14.26 -4.31 6.55
N PHE A 156 -14.35 -3.01 6.31
CA PHE A 156 -13.69 -2.35 5.18
C PHE A 156 -12.16 -2.42 5.31
N LEU A 157 -11.63 -2.08 6.48
CA LEU A 157 -10.21 -2.18 6.79
C LEU A 157 -9.71 -3.62 6.66
N LEU A 158 -10.44 -4.59 7.22
CA LEU A 158 -10.09 -6.01 7.11
C LEU A 158 -10.03 -6.46 5.64
N GLN A 159 -10.96 -6.00 4.79
CA GLN A 159 -10.92 -6.30 3.36
C GLN A 159 -9.66 -5.76 2.70
N ILE A 160 -9.29 -4.50 2.97
CA ILE A 160 -8.06 -3.90 2.45
C ILE A 160 -6.82 -4.67 2.94
N TYR A 161 -6.80 -5.09 4.21
CA TYR A 161 -5.73 -5.93 4.74
C TYR A 161 -5.57 -7.24 3.98
N MET A 162 -6.67 -7.94 3.74
CA MET A 162 -6.62 -9.17 2.96
C MET A 162 -6.11 -8.94 1.53
N MET A 163 -6.47 -7.82 0.93
CA MET A 163 -6.07 -7.44 -0.43
C MET A 163 -4.58 -7.06 -0.52
N THR A 164 -4.03 -6.42 0.52
CA THR A 164 -2.62 -5.98 0.57
C THR A 164 -1.68 -7.00 1.15
N GLY A 165 -2.19 -8.10 1.72
CA GLY A 165 -1.38 -9.10 2.41
C GLY A 165 -0.82 -8.64 3.78
N ILE A 166 -1.21 -7.46 4.28
CA ILE A 166 -0.76 -6.92 5.58
C ILE A 166 -1.11 -7.87 6.73
N LEU A 167 -2.22 -8.59 6.64
CA LEU A 167 -2.63 -9.58 7.65
C LEU A 167 -1.54 -10.64 7.90
N CYS A 168 -0.81 -11.02 6.87
CA CYS A 168 0.28 -12.01 6.99
C CYS A 168 1.48 -11.46 7.80
N MET A 169 1.61 -10.13 7.88
CA MET A 169 2.66 -9.48 8.69
C MET A 169 2.21 -9.23 10.12
N TYR A 170 0.92 -9.02 10.36
CA TYR A 170 0.36 -8.74 11.68
C TYR A 170 0.21 -10.00 12.56
N GLU A 171 -0.04 -11.17 11.98
CA GLU A 171 -0.13 -12.45 12.72
C GLU A 171 1.24 -13.05 13.11
N LYS A 172 2.35 -12.43 12.69
CA LYS A 172 3.72 -12.86 13.05
C LYS A 172 4.33 -12.06 14.22
N CYS A 173 3.60 -11.14 14.79
CA CYS A 173 3.90 -10.45 16.05
C CYS A 173 2.96 -10.96 17.15
#